data_b73f40c5aa8a5958cb6aa18a1bcc8d4a
#
_entry.id   b73f40c5aa8a5958cb6aa18a1bcc8d4a
#
_cell.length_a   1.000
_cell.length_b   1.000
_cell.length_c   1.000
_cell.angle_alpha   90.00
_cell.angle_beta   90.00
_cell.angle_gamma   90.00
#
_symmetry.space_group_name_H-M   'P 1'
#
loop_
_entity.id
_entity.type
_entity.pdbx_description
1 polymer ?
#
loop_
_entity_poly.entity_id
_entity_poly.type
_entity_poly.pdbx_seq_one_letter_code
_entity_poly.pdbx_strand_id
1 'polypeptide(L)'
;MQDYQWELAVPFWRDVDARARDAGVKVCIEMHPHNVVFNPPTLRRLVERTGATNVGAEMDPSHLFWQGIEPIEAVRHLGGLVYNAAAKDTRINAAARINGVLDDSFGRVAPDAPDALSLGGDYTLSRWPAPASWDFVAVGRGHDVAWWRGFLEALEEVDPDMAVNIEHEDQELDQMEGLRSAAETLLEAAGRSPAA
;
A
#
# COMPACT_ATOMS: atom_id res chain seq x y z
N MET A 1 0.80 -20.52 -14.33
CA MET A 1 0.19 -20.15 -13.02
C MET A 1 -0.50 -18.80 -13.11
N GLN A 2 0.16 -17.72 -13.55
CA GLN A 2 -0.46 -16.40 -13.66
C GLN A 2 -1.71 -16.37 -14.55
N ASP A 3 -1.71 -17.04 -15.71
CA ASP A 3 -2.87 -17.03 -16.61
C ASP A 3 -4.11 -17.63 -15.96
N TYR A 4 -3.94 -18.73 -15.22
CA TYR A 4 -5.02 -19.33 -14.44
C TYR A 4 -5.59 -18.40 -13.36
N GLN A 5 -4.72 -17.66 -12.65
CA GLN A 5 -5.17 -16.68 -11.67
C GLN A 5 -6.00 -15.56 -12.32
N TRP A 6 -5.59 -15.09 -13.50
CA TRP A 6 -6.34 -14.10 -14.27
C TRP A 6 -7.68 -14.62 -14.79
N GLU A 7 -7.75 -15.90 -15.18
CA GLU A 7 -9.02 -16.54 -15.58
C GLU A 7 -10.05 -16.55 -14.45
N LEU A 8 -9.60 -16.69 -13.20
CA LEU A 8 -10.47 -16.60 -12.03
C LEU A 8 -10.76 -15.15 -11.61
N ALA A 9 -9.76 -14.29 -11.63
CA ALA A 9 -9.89 -12.93 -11.17
C ALA A 9 -10.83 -12.07 -12.05
N VAL A 10 -10.75 -12.19 -13.36
CA VAL A 10 -11.53 -11.36 -14.28
C VAL A 10 -13.04 -11.49 -14.08
N PRO A 11 -13.65 -12.69 -14.07
CA PRO A 11 -15.10 -12.80 -13.84
C PRO A 11 -15.51 -12.33 -12.44
N PHE A 12 -14.71 -12.60 -11.42
CA PHE A 12 -14.96 -12.13 -10.06
C PHE A 12 -15.02 -10.60 -10.00
N TRP A 13 -13.99 -9.92 -10.53
CA TRP A 13 -13.92 -8.46 -10.48
C TRP A 13 -14.95 -7.77 -11.38
N ARG A 14 -15.45 -8.41 -12.43
CA ARG A 14 -16.62 -7.94 -13.19
C ARG A 14 -17.88 -7.92 -12.34
N ASP A 15 -18.12 -8.97 -11.55
CA ASP A 15 -19.27 -9.03 -10.64
C ASP A 15 -19.14 -7.96 -9.54
N VAL A 16 -17.94 -7.80 -8.95
CA VAL A 16 -17.66 -6.74 -7.96
C VAL A 16 -17.93 -5.35 -8.55
N ASP A 17 -17.43 -5.06 -9.75
CA ASP A 17 -17.67 -3.76 -10.42
C ASP A 17 -19.16 -3.51 -10.66
N ALA A 18 -19.91 -4.52 -11.11
CA ALA A 18 -21.33 -4.39 -11.33
C ALA A 18 -22.08 -4.04 -10.02
N ARG A 19 -21.77 -4.75 -8.94
CA ARG A 19 -22.36 -4.48 -7.62
C ARG A 19 -21.96 -3.11 -7.08
N ALA A 20 -20.70 -2.72 -7.24
CA ALA A 20 -20.20 -1.41 -6.81
C ALA A 20 -20.95 -0.28 -7.56
N ARG A 21 -21.14 -0.44 -8.86
CA ARG A 21 -21.88 0.51 -9.69
C ARG A 21 -23.36 0.60 -9.28
N ASP A 22 -24.02 -0.54 -9.06
CA ASP A 22 -25.42 -0.59 -8.62
C ASP A 22 -25.61 0.04 -7.23
N ALA A 23 -24.61 -0.08 -6.35
CA ALA A 23 -24.60 0.51 -5.01
C ALA A 23 -24.12 1.97 -5.00
N GLY A 24 -23.61 2.50 -6.11
CA GLY A 24 -23.07 3.86 -6.19
C GLY A 24 -21.77 4.06 -5.40
N VAL A 25 -20.98 3.00 -5.22
CA VAL A 25 -19.70 3.04 -4.49
C VAL A 25 -18.51 2.76 -5.38
N LYS A 26 -17.33 3.17 -4.93
CA LYS A 26 -16.04 2.77 -5.50
C LYS A 26 -15.41 1.66 -4.67
N VAL A 27 -14.75 0.73 -5.32
CA VAL A 27 -13.98 -0.33 -4.68
C VAL A 27 -12.50 -0.09 -4.99
N CYS A 28 -11.69 0.01 -3.95
CA CYS A 28 -10.26 0.23 -4.07
C CYS A 28 -9.51 -1.08 -3.84
N ILE A 29 -8.55 -1.37 -4.70
CA ILE A 29 -7.63 -2.50 -4.55
C ILE A 29 -6.30 -1.95 -4.06
N GLU A 30 -5.87 -2.41 -2.89
CA GLU A 30 -4.51 -2.23 -2.44
C GLU A 30 -3.58 -3.09 -3.30
N MET A 31 -2.56 -2.47 -3.89
CA MET A 31 -1.58 -3.15 -4.74
C MET A 31 -0.53 -3.83 -3.88
N HIS A 32 -0.89 -4.98 -3.34
CA HIS A 32 -0.06 -5.74 -2.41
C HIS A 32 0.65 -6.91 -3.12
N PRO A 33 1.97 -7.09 -2.97
CA PRO A 33 2.69 -8.27 -3.43
C PRO A 33 2.04 -9.57 -2.92
N HIS A 34 2.18 -10.62 -3.69
CA HIS A 34 1.51 -11.93 -3.56
C HIS A 34 0.04 -11.95 -4.03
N ASN A 35 -0.56 -10.83 -4.36
CA ASN A 35 -1.86 -10.75 -5.02
C ASN A 35 -1.72 -10.73 -6.55
N VAL A 36 -2.84 -10.94 -7.25
CA VAL A 36 -2.87 -10.82 -8.73
C VAL A 36 -2.63 -9.38 -9.18
N VAL A 37 -3.11 -8.42 -8.37
CA VAL A 37 -2.87 -6.99 -8.54
C VAL A 37 -1.88 -6.55 -7.46
N PHE A 38 -0.64 -6.25 -7.86
CA PHE A 38 0.44 -5.91 -6.94
C PHE A 38 1.26 -4.69 -7.36
N ASN A 39 0.97 -4.13 -8.54
CA ASN A 39 1.63 -2.94 -9.06
C ASN A 39 0.73 -2.20 -10.06
N PRO A 40 1.06 -0.96 -10.45
CA PRO A 40 0.24 -0.18 -11.38
C PRO A 40 -0.09 -0.86 -12.71
N PRO A 41 0.85 -1.57 -13.39
CA PRO A 41 0.51 -2.29 -14.61
C PRO A 41 -0.50 -3.42 -14.42
N THR A 42 -0.45 -4.13 -13.28
CA THR A 42 -1.42 -5.22 -13.03
C THR A 42 -2.80 -4.69 -12.68
N LEU A 43 -2.91 -3.53 -12.01
CA LEU A 43 -4.19 -2.86 -11.81
C LEU A 43 -4.80 -2.41 -13.16
N ARG A 44 -4.02 -1.73 -14.00
CA ARG A 44 -4.50 -1.35 -15.35
C ARG A 44 -4.96 -2.56 -16.15
N ARG A 45 -4.20 -3.65 -16.12
CA ARG A 45 -4.58 -4.91 -16.78
C ARG A 45 -5.93 -5.44 -16.27
N LEU A 46 -6.17 -5.36 -14.94
CA LEU A 46 -7.44 -5.78 -14.36
C LEU A 46 -8.59 -4.93 -14.92
N VAL A 47 -8.46 -3.60 -14.82
CA VAL A 47 -9.48 -2.65 -15.30
C VAL A 47 -9.75 -2.85 -16.78
N GLU A 48 -8.72 -2.98 -17.61
CA GLU A 48 -8.86 -3.22 -19.06
C GLU A 48 -9.56 -4.54 -19.36
N ARG A 49 -9.18 -5.64 -18.69
CA ARG A 49 -9.77 -6.98 -18.93
C ARG A 49 -11.19 -7.10 -18.40
N THR A 50 -11.54 -6.37 -17.39
CA THR A 50 -12.91 -6.37 -16.81
C THR A 50 -13.83 -5.36 -17.46
N GLY A 51 -13.31 -4.24 -17.96
CA GLY A 51 -14.06 -3.06 -18.35
C GLY A 51 -14.62 -2.29 -17.13
N ALA A 52 -13.99 -2.45 -15.96
CA ALA A 52 -14.46 -1.87 -14.72
C ALA A 52 -14.43 -0.34 -14.74
N THR A 53 -15.43 0.26 -14.10
CA THR A 53 -15.59 1.73 -13.95
C THR A 53 -15.65 2.16 -12.49
N ASN A 54 -15.88 1.21 -11.59
CA ASN A 54 -16.02 1.42 -10.16
C ASN A 54 -14.99 0.63 -9.33
N VAL A 55 -14.02 -0.02 -9.99
CA VAL A 55 -12.86 -0.67 -9.35
C VAL A 55 -11.61 0.11 -9.73
N GLY A 56 -10.81 0.50 -8.76
CA GLY A 56 -9.58 1.27 -8.93
C GLY A 56 -8.56 0.96 -7.85
N ALA A 57 -7.62 1.88 -7.64
CA ALA A 57 -6.52 1.73 -6.69
C ALA A 57 -6.86 2.35 -5.33
N GLU A 58 -6.48 1.67 -4.27
CA GLU A 58 -5.95 2.28 -3.07
C GLU A 58 -4.45 2.45 -3.27
N MET A 59 -3.98 3.69 -3.14
CA MET A 59 -2.57 3.99 -3.30
C MET A 59 -1.88 3.93 -1.94
N ASP A 60 -1.37 2.74 -1.59
CA ASP A 60 -0.45 2.55 -0.47
C ASP A 60 1.00 2.58 -0.98
N PRO A 61 1.78 3.64 -0.68
CA PRO A 61 3.15 3.75 -1.12
C PRO A 61 4.07 2.71 -0.46
N SER A 62 3.73 2.23 0.75
CA SER A 62 4.60 1.35 1.50
C SER A 62 4.92 0.06 0.77
N HIS A 63 3.92 -0.54 0.11
CA HIS A 63 4.08 -1.75 -0.67
C HIS A 63 4.81 -1.54 -2.01
N LEU A 64 4.88 -0.31 -2.48
CA LEU A 64 5.59 0.04 -3.71
C LEU A 64 7.07 0.27 -3.46
N PHE A 65 7.43 0.92 -2.36
CA PHE A 65 8.83 1.23 -2.02
C PHE A 65 9.73 0.01 -2.03
N TRP A 66 9.35 -1.04 -1.31
CA TRP A 66 10.20 -2.22 -1.23
C TRP A 66 10.18 -3.08 -2.51
N GLN A 67 9.25 -2.82 -3.43
CA GLN A 67 9.30 -3.35 -4.79
C GLN A 67 10.22 -2.53 -5.72
N GLY A 68 10.75 -1.38 -5.27
CA GLY A 68 11.54 -0.46 -6.10
C GLY A 68 10.68 0.35 -7.06
N ILE A 69 9.41 0.54 -6.75
CA ILE A 69 8.48 1.38 -7.53
C ILE A 69 8.43 2.75 -6.87
N GLU A 70 8.50 3.83 -7.68
CA GLU A 70 8.32 5.19 -7.19
C GLU A 70 6.81 5.52 -7.09
N PRO A 71 6.26 5.71 -5.86
CA PRO A 71 4.82 5.87 -5.69
C PRO A 71 4.24 7.14 -6.33
N ILE A 72 4.98 8.23 -6.36
CA ILE A 72 4.54 9.48 -7.02
C ILE A 72 4.32 9.26 -8.51
N GLU A 73 5.26 8.55 -9.17
CA GLU A 73 5.11 8.17 -10.57
C GLU A 73 3.96 7.16 -10.77
N ALA A 74 3.74 6.27 -9.80
CA ALA A 74 2.63 5.32 -9.83
C ALA A 74 1.27 6.05 -9.77
N VAL A 75 1.11 7.07 -8.91
CA VAL A 75 -0.09 7.93 -8.86
C VAL A 75 -0.34 8.56 -10.21
N ARG A 76 0.66 9.24 -10.78
CA ARG A 76 0.56 9.88 -12.10
C ARG A 76 0.24 8.89 -13.21
N HIS A 77 0.85 7.70 -13.17
CA HIS A 77 0.59 6.64 -14.15
C HIS A 77 -0.85 6.12 -14.09
N LEU A 78 -1.42 5.95 -12.90
CA LEU A 78 -2.78 5.47 -12.71
C LEU A 78 -3.82 6.58 -12.94
N GLY A 79 -3.50 7.82 -12.58
CA GLY A 79 -4.40 8.97 -12.72
C GLY A 79 -5.76 8.70 -12.11
N GLY A 80 -6.85 8.97 -12.81
CA GLY A 80 -8.22 8.79 -12.33
C GLY A 80 -8.64 7.37 -11.92
N LEU A 81 -7.72 6.40 -11.93
CA LEU A 81 -7.94 5.08 -11.33
C LEU A 81 -7.59 5.04 -9.84
N VAL A 82 -6.95 6.08 -9.29
CA VAL A 82 -6.69 6.20 -7.84
C VAL A 82 -7.94 6.77 -7.19
N TYR A 83 -8.55 6.03 -6.27
CA TYR A 83 -9.80 6.42 -5.60
C TYR A 83 -9.63 6.69 -4.11
N ASN A 84 -8.55 6.20 -3.52
CA ASN A 84 -8.19 6.40 -2.12
C ASN A 84 -6.68 6.25 -1.98
N ALA A 85 -6.11 6.78 -0.89
CA ALA A 85 -4.71 6.58 -0.57
C ALA A 85 -4.51 6.25 0.91
N ALA A 86 -3.56 5.37 1.19
CA ALA A 86 -3.04 5.13 2.53
C ALA A 86 -1.72 5.88 2.72
N ALA A 87 -1.55 6.49 3.88
CA ALA A 87 -0.27 7.03 4.32
C ALA A 87 0.39 6.02 5.25
N LYS A 88 1.24 5.20 4.67
CA LYS A 88 2.05 4.17 5.30
C LYS A 88 3.44 4.23 4.71
N ASP A 89 4.44 4.21 5.54
CA ASP A 89 5.83 4.42 5.12
C ASP A 89 6.65 3.14 5.20
N THR A 90 7.72 3.07 4.45
CA THR A 90 8.65 1.94 4.45
C THR A 90 10.09 2.44 4.49
N ARG A 91 10.88 1.84 5.35
CA ARG A 91 12.33 2.04 5.39
C ARG A 91 13.03 0.85 4.74
N ILE A 92 13.86 1.12 3.72
CA ILE A 92 14.72 0.09 3.11
C ILE A 92 16.04 0.03 3.89
N ASN A 93 16.35 -1.13 4.43
CA ASN A 93 17.52 -1.33 5.28
C ASN A 93 18.76 -1.73 4.49
N ALA A 94 19.93 -1.60 5.12
CA ALA A 94 21.19 -1.96 4.49
C ALA A 94 21.29 -3.45 4.11
N ALA A 95 20.59 -4.31 4.84
CA ALA A 95 20.51 -5.76 4.56
C ALA A 95 19.95 -6.05 3.15
N ALA A 96 19.05 -5.20 2.62
CA ALA A 96 18.50 -5.33 1.29
C ALA A 96 19.55 -5.31 0.17
N ARG A 97 20.73 -4.73 0.41
CA ARG A 97 21.83 -4.70 -0.57
C ARG A 97 22.44 -6.07 -0.84
N ILE A 98 22.24 -7.01 0.06
CA ILE A 98 22.75 -8.40 -0.03
C ILE A 98 21.58 -9.36 -0.21
N ASN A 99 20.57 -9.27 0.64
CA ASN A 99 19.45 -10.20 0.68
C ASN A 99 18.39 -9.89 -0.39
N GLY A 100 18.34 -8.65 -0.88
CA GLY A 100 17.22 -8.19 -1.71
C GLY A 100 15.93 -8.05 -0.88
N VAL A 101 14.85 -7.72 -1.54
CA VAL A 101 13.54 -7.51 -0.87
C VAL A 101 12.76 -8.79 -0.62
N LEU A 102 13.14 -9.90 -1.27
CA LEU A 102 12.59 -11.23 -1.06
C LEU A 102 13.39 -12.04 -0.02
N ASP A 103 13.97 -11.37 0.94
CA ASP A 103 14.77 -11.92 2.03
C ASP A 103 14.15 -13.20 2.62
N ASP A 104 14.92 -14.29 2.69
CA ASP A 104 14.45 -15.58 3.18
C ASP A 104 14.32 -15.65 4.71
N SER A 105 14.78 -14.61 5.41
CA SER A 105 14.60 -14.47 6.86
C SER A 105 13.14 -14.16 7.27
N PHE A 106 12.27 -13.80 6.32
CA PHE A 106 10.83 -13.76 6.52
C PHE A 106 10.24 -15.18 6.60
N GLY A 107 10.46 -15.83 7.73
CA GLY A 107 10.08 -17.23 7.96
C GLY A 107 8.56 -17.40 8.10
N ARG A 108 8.03 -18.41 7.41
CA ARG A 108 6.61 -18.77 7.52
C ARG A 108 6.40 -19.71 8.71
N VAL A 109 5.38 -19.43 9.52
CA VAL A 109 4.93 -20.29 10.61
C VAL A 109 3.47 -20.69 10.40
N ALA A 110 2.99 -21.67 11.18
CA ALA A 110 1.60 -22.08 11.14
C ALA A 110 0.69 -20.92 11.62
N PRO A 111 -0.51 -20.72 11.03
CA PRO A 111 -1.41 -19.63 11.41
C PRO A 111 -1.88 -19.66 12.86
N ASP A 112 -1.88 -20.82 13.49
CA ASP A 112 -2.27 -21.06 14.87
C ASP A 112 -1.11 -21.04 15.87
N ALA A 113 0.10 -20.69 15.42
CA ALA A 113 1.24 -20.55 16.33
C ALA A 113 0.98 -19.39 17.32
N PRO A 114 1.36 -19.54 18.61
CA PRO A 114 1.03 -18.57 19.65
C PRO A 114 1.53 -17.14 19.41
N ASP A 115 2.60 -17.00 18.65
CA ASP A 115 3.28 -15.76 18.33
C ASP A 115 3.23 -15.42 16.81
N ALA A 116 2.27 -16.01 16.09
CA ALA A 116 2.12 -15.77 14.66
C ALA A 116 1.68 -14.34 14.37
N LEU A 117 2.41 -13.67 13.49
CA LEU A 117 2.05 -12.38 12.92
C LEU A 117 1.44 -12.59 11.53
N SER A 118 0.23 -12.12 11.30
CA SER A 118 -0.42 -12.24 9.99
C SER A 118 0.12 -11.18 9.03
N LEU A 119 0.50 -11.63 7.83
CA LEU A 119 0.91 -10.76 6.72
C LEU A 119 -0.15 -10.71 5.60
N GLY A 120 -1.35 -11.20 5.89
CA GLY A 120 -2.43 -11.31 4.91
C GLY A 120 -2.47 -12.66 4.19
N GLY A 121 -3.64 -13.04 3.71
CA GLY A 121 -3.90 -14.37 3.18
C GLY A 121 -3.53 -15.46 4.19
N ASP A 122 -2.84 -16.49 3.72
CA ASP A 122 -2.35 -17.59 4.55
C ASP A 122 -0.89 -17.41 5.00
N TYR A 123 -0.34 -16.18 4.90
CA TYR A 123 1.04 -15.90 5.26
C TYR A 123 1.15 -15.40 6.69
N THR A 124 1.98 -16.10 7.47
CA THR A 124 2.27 -15.75 8.86
C THR A 124 3.76 -15.88 9.14
N LEU A 125 4.25 -15.10 10.09
CA LEU A 125 5.56 -15.29 10.69
C LEU A 125 5.49 -15.07 12.20
N SER A 126 6.43 -15.65 12.94
CA SER A 126 6.43 -15.59 14.42
C SER A 126 6.85 -14.23 14.94
N ARG A 127 7.65 -13.53 14.19
CA ARG A 127 8.12 -12.18 14.49
C ARG A 127 8.73 -11.56 13.24
N TRP A 128 8.78 -10.24 13.24
CA TRP A 128 9.48 -9.51 12.20
C TRP A 128 10.98 -9.87 12.21
N PRO A 129 11.62 -10.12 11.06
CA PRO A 129 13.05 -10.47 10.99
C PRO A 129 13.94 -9.35 11.54
N ALA A 130 15.10 -9.73 12.11
CA ALA A 130 16.11 -8.79 12.54
C ALA A 130 17.52 -9.33 12.22
N PRO A 131 18.29 -8.67 11.33
CA PRO A 131 17.95 -7.47 10.57
C PRO A 131 17.04 -7.80 9.38
N ALA A 132 15.98 -7.00 9.18
CA ALA A 132 15.12 -7.10 8.02
C ALA A 132 15.70 -6.34 6.83
N SER A 133 15.32 -6.75 5.61
CA SER A 133 15.65 -6.00 4.39
C SER A 133 14.87 -4.70 4.27
N TRP A 134 13.70 -4.64 4.85
CA TRP A 134 12.83 -3.46 4.93
C TRP A 134 11.91 -3.57 6.14
N ASP A 135 11.41 -2.45 6.61
CA ASP A 135 10.42 -2.36 7.69
C ASP A 135 9.31 -1.40 7.28
N PHE A 136 8.08 -1.70 7.72
CA PHE A 136 7.07 -0.67 7.79
C PHE A 136 7.39 0.25 8.97
N VAL A 137 7.30 1.54 8.73
CA VAL A 137 7.60 2.57 9.74
C VAL A 137 6.53 3.65 9.71
N ALA A 138 6.36 4.37 10.81
CA ALA A 138 5.45 5.51 10.85
C ALA A 138 5.86 6.55 9.79
N VAL A 139 4.87 7.21 9.19
CA VAL A 139 5.04 8.25 8.18
C VAL A 139 6.07 9.29 8.65
N GLY A 140 7.05 9.56 7.79
CA GLY A 140 8.16 10.46 8.08
C GLY A 140 9.43 9.78 8.60
N ARG A 141 9.38 8.48 8.90
CA ARG A 141 10.55 7.74 9.37
C ARG A 141 11.28 6.97 8.25
N GLY A 142 10.61 6.70 7.15
CA GLY A 142 11.21 6.15 5.93
C GLY A 142 11.53 7.25 4.91
N HIS A 143 10.59 8.14 4.70
CA HIS A 143 10.67 9.26 3.76
C HIS A 143 10.34 10.57 4.45
N ASP A 144 11.03 11.65 4.09
CA ASP A 144 10.91 12.95 4.74
C ASP A 144 9.63 13.72 4.34
N VAL A 145 9.39 14.84 5.03
CA VAL A 145 8.26 15.74 4.77
C VAL A 145 8.22 16.23 3.32
N ALA A 146 9.40 16.42 2.69
CA ALA A 146 9.45 16.90 1.31
C ALA A 146 8.94 15.83 0.33
N TRP A 147 9.28 14.57 0.55
CA TRP A 147 8.75 13.45 -0.24
C TRP A 147 7.23 13.31 -0.05
N TRP A 148 6.74 13.35 1.21
CA TRP A 148 5.31 13.25 1.50
C TRP A 148 4.51 14.41 0.90
N ARG A 149 5.09 15.61 0.85
CA ARG A 149 4.49 16.75 0.13
C ARG A 149 4.31 16.43 -1.34
N GLY A 150 5.34 15.94 -2.02
CA GLY A 150 5.23 15.57 -3.44
C GLY A 150 4.21 14.45 -3.69
N PHE A 151 4.04 13.52 -2.74
CA PHE A 151 3.03 12.48 -2.83
C PHE A 151 1.61 13.06 -2.70
N LEU A 152 1.38 13.94 -1.70
CA LEU A 152 0.09 14.61 -1.53
C LEU A 152 -0.25 15.50 -2.73
N GLU A 153 0.71 16.25 -3.26
CA GLU A 153 0.54 17.07 -4.48
C GLU A 153 0.14 16.20 -5.69
N ALA A 154 0.77 15.03 -5.86
CA ALA A 154 0.40 14.11 -6.94
C ALA A 154 -1.02 13.54 -6.78
N LEU A 155 -1.46 13.27 -5.56
CA LEU A 155 -2.84 12.86 -5.27
C LEU A 155 -3.83 14.00 -5.56
N GLU A 156 -3.50 15.23 -5.16
CA GLU A 156 -4.32 16.42 -5.42
C GLU A 156 -4.46 16.73 -6.94
N GLU A 157 -3.41 16.45 -7.74
CA GLU A 157 -3.48 16.51 -9.22
C GLU A 157 -4.53 15.54 -9.79
N VAL A 158 -4.80 14.41 -9.12
CA VAL A 158 -5.80 13.41 -9.55
C VAL A 158 -7.20 13.77 -9.04
N ASP A 159 -7.31 14.09 -7.77
CA ASP A 159 -8.55 14.47 -7.10
C ASP A 159 -8.21 15.40 -5.91
N PRO A 160 -8.61 16.69 -5.94
CA PRO A 160 -8.34 17.61 -4.85
C PRO A 160 -9.03 17.25 -3.52
N ASP A 161 -10.03 16.39 -3.57
CA ASP A 161 -10.74 15.86 -2.40
C ASP A 161 -10.29 14.42 -2.03
N MET A 162 -9.15 13.97 -2.55
CA MET A 162 -8.62 12.62 -2.29
C MET A 162 -8.52 12.34 -0.79
N ALA A 163 -9.19 11.30 -0.34
CA ALA A 163 -9.06 10.83 1.04
C ALA A 163 -7.70 10.14 1.23
N VAL A 164 -7.02 10.47 2.33
CA VAL A 164 -5.75 9.86 2.75
C VAL A 164 -5.90 9.40 4.19
N ASN A 165 -5.86 8.10 4.42
CA ASN A 165 -5.91 7.51 5.75
C ASN A 165 -4.51 7.12 6.23
N ILE A 166 -4.25 7.28 7.53
CA ILE A 166 -2.99 6.83 8.12
C ILE A 166 -3.11 5.35 8.46
N GLU A 167 -2.12 4.57 8.03
CA GLU A 167 -1.90 3.20 8.48
C GLU A 167 -0.60 3.10 9.27
N HIS A 168 -0.65 2.42 10.41
CA HIS A 168 0.48 2.32 11.32
C HIS A 168 0.82 0.84 11.60
N GLU A 169 2.00 0.43 11.13
CA GLU A 169 2.57 -0.90 11.37
C GLU A 169 4.04 -0.84 11.83
N ASP A 170 4.45 0.29 12.43
CA ASP A 170 5.80 0.46 12.96
C ASP A 170 5.98 -0.38 14.24
N GLN A 171 6.93 -1.31 14.22
CA GLN A 171 7.23 -2.20 15.35
C GLN A 171 8.06 -1.52 16.46
N GLU A 172 8.62 -0.34 16.21
CA GLU A 172 9.46 0.41 17.14
C GLU A 172 8.68 1.46 17.95
N LEU A 173 7.44 1.78 17.56
CA LEU A 173 6.59 2.77 18.21
C LEU A 173 5.30 2.13 18.72
N ASP A 174 4.76 2.66 19.83
CA ASP A 174 3.38 2.32 20.17
C ASP A 174 2.39 2.95 19.18
N GLN A 175 1.18 2.38 19.14
CA GLN A 175 0.18 2.76 18.15
C GLN A 175 -0.17 4.26 18.20
N MET A 176 -0.32 4.84 19.40
CA MET A 176 -0.71 6.25 19.54
C MET A 176 0.44 7.19 19.21
N GLU A 177 1.67 6.82 19.57
CA GLU A 177 2.87 7.58 19.24
C GLU A 177 3.08 7.60 17.74
N GLY A 178 3.00 6.43 17.07
CA GLY A 178 3.15 6.30 15.64
C GLY A 178 2.08 7.07 14.85
N LEU A 179 0.81 6.98 15.24
CA LEU A 179 -0.28 7.73 14.61
C LEU A 179 -0.11 9.24 14.77
N ARG A 180 0.34 9.71 15.96
CA ARG A 180 0.58 11.14 16.20
C ARG A 180 1.73 11.65 15.34
N SER A 181 2.87 10.96 15.34
CA SER A 181 4.03 11.30 14.51
C SER A 181 3.67 11.35 13.02
N ALA A 182 2.92 10.35 12.54
CA ALA A 182 2.45 10.31 11.16
C ALA A 182 1.55 11.51 10.82
N ALA A 183 0.60 11.85 11.70
CA ALA A 183 -0.30 12.99 11.51
C ALA A 183 0.47 14.32 11.48
N GLU A 184 1.45 14.52 12.37
CA GLU A 184 2.30 15.71 12.39
C GLU A 184 3.07 15.86 11.07
N THR A 185 3.69 14.79 10.58
CA THR A 185 4.42 14.78 9.29
C THR A 185 3.51 15.11 8.12
N LEU A 186 2.31 14.50 8.05
CA LEU A 186 1.37 14.75 6.95
C LEU A 186 0.79 16.16 6.98
N LEU A 187 0.47 16.70 8.17
CA LEU A 187 0.01 18.07 8.31
C LEU A 187 1.07 19.06 7.86
N GLU A 188 2.33 18.85 8.25
CA GLU A 188 3.45 19.67 7.79
C GLU A 188 3.64 19.55 6.26
N ALA A 189 3.59 18.35 5.71
CA ALA A 189 3.65 18.11 4.26
C ALA A 189 2.54 18.83 3.51
N ALA A 190 1.31 18.81 4.04
CA ALA A 190 0.15 19.53 3.49
C ALA A 190 0.18 21.05 3.76
N GLY A 191 1.22 21.59 4.40
CA GLY A 191 1.29 23.02 4.76
C GLY A 191 0.26 23.46 5.80
N ARG A 192 -0.23 22.52 6.62
CA ARG A 192 -1.22 22.75 7.69
C ARG A 192 -0.55 22.65 9.05
N SER A 193 -0.98 23.46 10.01
CA SER A 193 -0.54 23.30 11.39
C SER A 193 -1.44 22.32 12.12
N PRO A 194 -0.90 21.49 13.05
CA PRO A 194 -1.72 20.72 13.97
C PRO A 194 -2.74 21.62 14.67
N ALA A 195 -3.97 21.17 14.80
CA ALA A 195 -4.95 21.89 15.61
C ALA A 195 -4.46 21.94 17.06
N ALA A 196 -4.47 23.12 17.66
CA ALA A 196 -4.05 23.33 19.05
C ALA A 196 -4.97 22.63 20.04
#